data_5ce69ab3b41d9ca9d17d6d2de6f58f2c
#
_entry.id   5ce69ab3b41d9ca9d17d6d2de6f58f2c
#
_cell.length_a   1.000
_cell.length_b   1.000
_cell.length_c   1.000
_cell.angle_alpha   90.00
_cell.angle_beta   90.00
_cell.angle_gamma   90.00
#
_symmetry.space_group_name_H-M   'P 1'
#
loop_
_entity.id
_entity.type
_entity.pdbx_description
1 polymer ?
#
loop_
_entity_poly.entity_id
_entity_poly.type
_entity_poly.pdbx_seq_one_letter_code
_entity_poly.pdbx_strand_id
1 'polypeptide(L)'
;MKFTRYCRSLLSTPAMAVERYTKSHQSGADIAMVDLEDSVPPARKEEARRLAEEFFALPSTKLARSAVRINTLSGPDGLRDLIAIARYRVKPDLVLIPMAESPRDIEIAAGALGADCPETEFLAVVETPLGIEHAPAIAAAGHRLRGLVFGSADYTFAVGARLSWEALAHARARVVNSARGAGVEAMDAPFFEVTDLAGLRREAGLARDFGFSGKIAVHPRQLALINETFSPDEELLERARRVVAAGLETGRSVTVVDGVMVGMPFFEASQRLIEQFDPARPDVPPQPHVPSQPGVPSQPRGSHHPQGDSPTDIPTMTEK
;
A
#
# COMPACT_ATOMS: atom_id res chain seq x y z
N MET A 1 16.82 7.57 -8.32
CA MET A 1 16.04 8.72 -7.86
C MET A 1 14.90 8.16 -7.03
N LYS A 2 14.98 8.26 -5.70
CA LYS A 2 13.97 7.64 -4.83
C LYS A 2 12.70 8.46 -4.85
N PHE A 3 11.60 7.82 -5.21
CA PHE A 3 10.28 8.44 -5.19
C PHE A 3 9.85 8.75 -3.77
N THR A 4 9.72 10.01 -3.48
CA THR A 4 9.12 10.54 -2.25
C THR A 4 7.68 10.99 -2.47
N ARG A 5 7.12 10.77 -3.65
CA ARG A 5 5.76 11.19 -3.98
C ARG A 5 4.74 10.13 -3.62
N TYR A 6 3.76 10.58 -2.92
CA TYR A 6 2.47 9.96 -2.70
C TYR A 6 1.84 9.52 -4.03
N CYS A 7 1.50 8.25 -4.17
CA CYS A 7 0.89 7.71 -5.38
C CYS A 7 -0.63 7.75 -5.26
N ARG A 8 -1.28 8.69 -5.96
CA ARG A 8 -2.73 8.88 -5.95
C ARG A 8 -3.45 7.94 -6.90
N SER A 9 -2.83 7.66 -8.04
CA SER A 9 -3.47 6.86 -9.09
C SER A 9 -2.51 5.87 -9.73
N LEU A 10 -3.04 4.68 -10.00
CA LEU A 10 -2.39 3.65 -10.80
C LEU A 10 -3.29 3.32 -11.98
N LEU A 11 -2.81 3.48 -13.21
CA LEU A 11 -3.54 3.12 -14.42
C LEU A 11 -3.13 1.73 -14.90
N SER A 12 -4.08 0.79 -14.94
CA SER A 12 -3.88 -0.54 -15.51
C SER A 12 -4.07 -0.54 -17.01
N THR A 13 -3.11 -1.14 -17.74
CA THR A 13 -3.12 -1.27 -19.21
C THR A 13 -2.84 -2.74 -19.58
N PRO A 14 -3.73 -3.43 -20.32
CA PRO A 14 -3.48 -4.81 -20.73
C PRO A 14 -2.20 -4.95 -21.55
N ALA A 15 -1.38 -5.96 -21.26
CA ALA A 15 -0.12 -6.19 -21.98
C ALA A 15 -0.32 -6.46 -23.48
N MET A 16 -1.50 -6.94 -23.86
CA MET A 16 -1.83 -7.19 -25.26
C MET A 16 -2.27 -5.92 -26.03
N ALA A 17 -2.43 -4.76 -25.36
CA ALA A 17 -2.91 -3.51 -25.94
C ALA A 17 -1.74 -2.54 -26.18
N VAL A 18 -0.76 -2.93 -26.98
CA VAL A 18 0.49 -2.18 -27.25
C VAL A 18 0.21 -0.75 -27.73
N GLU A 19 -0.86 -0.57 -28.53
CA GLU A 19 -1.30 0.74 -29.03
C GLU A 19 -1.69 1.71 -27.92
N ARG A 20 -1.90 1.25 -26.69
CA ARG A 20 -2.25 2.07 -25.51
C ARG A 20 -1.04 2.45 -24.67
N TYR A 21 0.12 1.86 -24.88
CA TYR A 21 1.29 2.04 -24.01
C TYR A 21 1.74 3.50 -23.92
N THR A 22 1.92 4.17 -25.07
CA THR A 22 2.29 5.59 -25.09
C THR A 22 1.26 6.47 -24.36
N LYS A 23 -0.04 6.20 -24.58
CA LYS A 23 -1.11 6.94 -23.90
C LYS A 23 -1.14 6.64 -22.39
N SER A 24 -0.80 5.44 -21.97
CA SER A 24 -0.70 5.09 -20.55
C SER A 24 0.38 5.92 -19.85
N HIS A 25 1.59 6.00 -20.43
CA HIS A 25 2.68 6.83 -19.90
C HIS A 25 2.39 8.34 -19.89
N GLN A 26 1.55 8.80 -20.79
CA GLN A 26 1.16 10.21 -20.93
C GLN A 26 -0.16 10.57 -20.24
N SER A 27 -0.78 9.61 -19.56
CA SER A 27 -2.14 9.75 -19.03
C SER A 27 -2.28 10.69 -17.83
N GLY A 28 -1.18 11.04 -17.15
CA GLY A 28 -1.20 11.78 -15.90
C GLY A 28 -1.43 10.89 -14.67
N ALA A 29 -1.37 9.56 -14.81
CA ALA A 29 -1.31 8.65 -13.68
C ALA A 29 0.04 8.79 -12.95
N ASP A 30 0.04 8.64 -11.63
CA ASP A 30 1.29 8.60 -10.86
C ASP A 30 2.04 7.27 -11.08
N ILE A 31 1.30 6.19 -11.37
CA ILE A 31 1.84 4.88 -11.77
C ILE A 31 1.17 4.43 -13.08
N ALA A 32 1.96 4.19 -14.12
CA ALA A 32 1.53 3.55 -15.35
C ALA A 32 1.90 2.06 -15.27
N MET A 33 0.92 1.17 -15.31
CA MET A 33 1.10 -0.28 -15.12
C MET A 33 0.71 -1.05 -16.36
N VAL A 34 1.57 -1.99 -16.78
CA VAL A 34 1.22 -3.04 -17.73
C VAL A 34 0.79 -4.29 -16.97
N ASP A 35 -0.28 -4.94 -17.44
CA ASP A 35 -0.90 -6.08 -16.77
C ASP A 35 -0.64 -7.39 -17.53
N LEU A 36 0.03 -8.35 -16.87
CA LEU A 36 0.28 -9.71 -17.36
C LEU A 36 -0.72 -10.74 -16.84
N GLU A 37 -1.60 -10.33 -15.93
CA GLU A 37 -2.51 -11.24 -15.23
C GLU A 37 -3.87 -11.35 -15.95
N ASP A 38 -4.96 -10.90 -15.33
CA ASP A 38 -6.34 -11.14 -15.74
C ASP A 38 -6.67 -10.64 -17.15
N SER A 39 -6.01 -9.59 -17.59
CA SER A 39 -6.23 -9.05 -18.94
C SER A 39 -5.59 -9.87 -20.06
N VAL A 40 -4.86 -10.93 -19.73
CA VAL A 40 -4.14 -11.77 -20.69
C VAL A 40 -4.65 -13.20 -20.66
N PRO A 41 -5.16 -13.76 -21.79
CA PRO A 41 -5.53 -15.17 -21.85
C PRO A 41 -4.34 -16.11 -21.54
N PRO A 42 -4.58 -17.27 -20.89
CA PRO A 42 -3.51 -18.22 -20.53
C PRO A 42 -2.60 -18.61 -21.69
N ALA A 43 -3.16 -18.85 -22.89
CA ALA A 43 -2.40 -19.24 -24.08
C ALA A 43 -1.48 -18.12 -24.62
N ARG A 44 -1.65 -16.87 -24.18
CA ARG A 44 -0.90 -15.70 -24.66
C ARG A 44 0.05 -15.09 -23.61
N LYS A 45 0.23 -15.72 -22.46
CA LYS A 45 1.10 -15.22 -21.40
C LYS A 45 2.55 -15.00 -21.86
N GLU A 46 3.10 -15.91 -22.65
CA GLU A 46 4.47 -15.77 -23.20
C GLU A 46 4.61 -14.61 -24.17
N GLU A 47 3.61 -14.38 -25.01
CA GLU A 47 3.57 -13.22 -25.90
C GLU A 47 3.47 -11.91 -25.09
N ALA A 48 2.62 -11.90 -24.07
CA ALA A 48 2.42 -10.74 -23.20
C ALA A 48 3.73 -10.32 -22.48
N ARG A 49 4.52 -11.28 -21.99
CA ARG A 49 5.84 -11.02 -21.40
C ARG A 49 6.77 -10.27 -22.35
N ARG A 50 6.82 -10.69 -23.63
CA ARG A 50 7.64 -10.02 -24.63
C ARG A 50 7.15 -8.60 -24.95
N LEU A 51 5.83 -8.43 -25.08
CA LEU A 51 5.22 -7.13 -25.32
C LEU A 51 5.40 -6.16 -24.15
N ALA A 52 5.34 -6.68 -22.92
CA ALA A 52 5.54 -5.87 -21.72
C ALA A 52 6.94 -5.22 -21.64
N GLU A 53 7.98 -5.84 -22.22
CA GLU A 53 9.30 -5.20 -22.29
C GLU A 53 9.27 -3.88 -23.09
N GLU A 54 8.46 -3.81 -24.15
CA GLU A 54 8.30 -2.60 -24.95
C GLU A 54 7.67 -1.46 -24.14
N PHE A 55 6.79 -1.77 -23.18
CA PHE A 55 6.19 -0.78 -22.30
C PHE A 55 7.26 -0.02 -21.50
N PHE A 56 8.26 -0.71 -20.96
CA PHE A 56 9.32 -0.08 -20.16
C PHE A 56 10.35 0.66 -20.99
N ALA A 57 10.48 0.34 -22.29
CA ALA A 57 11.39 1.03 -23.20
C ALA A 57 10.85 2.39 -23.67
N LEU A 58 9.57 2.66 -23.47
CA LEU A 58 8.96 3.94 -23.87
C LEU A 58 9.38 5.07 -22.92
N PRO A 59 9.53 6.31 -23.42
CA PRO A 59 9.77 7.44 -22.57
C PRO A 59 8.56 7.71 -21.66
N SER A 60 8.79 7.62 -20.36
CA SER A 60 7.81 8.01 -19.35
C SER A 60 7.83 9.53 -19.13
N THR A 61 6.72 10.11 -18.72
CA THR A 61 6.75 11.46 -18.14
C THR A 61 7.62 11.42 -16.88
N LYS A 62 8.40 12.47 -16.60
CA LYS A 62 9.29 12.52 -15.43
C LYS A 62 8.61 12.25 -14.08
N LEU A 63 7.29 12.19 -14.04
CA LEU A 63 6.48 12.07 -12.84
C LEU A 63 5.83 10.70 -12.66
N ALA A 64 5.65 9.91 -13.73
CA ALA A 64 5.00 8.60 -13.64
C ALA A 64 6.03 7.50 -13.40
N ARG A 65 5.75 6.62 -12.43
CA ARG A 65 6.48 5.36 -12.24
C ARG A 65 5.93 4.30 -13.20
N SER A 66 6.81 3.43 -13.65
CA SER A 66 6.43 2.26 -14.46
C SER A 66 6.20 1.04 -13.58
N ALA A 67 5.14 0.30 -13.84
CA ALA A 67 4.82 -0.90 -13.07
C ALA A 67 4.41 -2.08 -13.96
N VAL A 68 4.52 -3.29 -13.42
CA VAL A 68 3.96 -4.50 -13.99
C VAL A 68 3.18 -5.28 -12.94
N ARG A 69 1.98 -5.73 -13.26
CA ARG A 69 1.29 -6.75 -12.47
C ARG A 69 1.64 -8.12 -13.07
N ILE A 70 2.29 -8.97 -12.27
CA ILE A 70 2.66 -10.33 -12.65
C ILE A 70 1.49 -11.29 -12.42
N ASN A 71 1.60 -12.51 -12.89
CA ASN A 71 0.70 -13.60 -12.50
C ASN A 71 0.98 -14.05 -11.06
N THR A 72 0.00 -14.73 -10.45
CA THR A 72 0.17 -15.25 -9.08
C THR A 72 1.40 -16.15 -8.95
N LEU A 73 2.12 -16.03 -7.84
CA LEU A 73 3.32 -16.82 -7.54
C LEU A 73 3.01 -18.28 -7.16
N SER A 74 1.75 -18.59 -6.88
CA SER A 74 1.30 -19.97 -6.67
C SER A 74 1.30 -20.82 -7.94
N GLY A 75 1.45 -20.19 -9.11
CA GLY A 75 1.49 -20.84 -10.42
C GLY A 75 2.79 -20.59 -11.18
N PRO A 76 3.04 -21.38 -12.26
CA PRO A 76 4.29 -21.29 -13.02
C PRO A 76 4.43 -19.97 -13.79
N ASP A 77 3.33 -19.29 -14.12
CA ASP A 77 3.39 -18.05 -14.89
C ASP A 77 3.94 -16.89 -14.10
N GLY A 78 3.64 -16.76 -12.81
CA GLY A 78 4.24 -15.74 -11.96
C GLY A 78 5.77 -15.86 -11.86
N LEU A 79 6.27 -17.08 -11.74
CA LEU A 79 7.73 -17.34 -11.75
C LEU A 79 8.37 -17.03 -13.11
N ARG A 80 7.69 -17.37 -14.22
CA ARG A 80 8.15 -17.03 -15.58
C ARG A 80 8.16 -15.51 -15.79
N ASP A 81 7.18 -14.79 -15.23
CA ASP A 81 7.13 -13.33 -15.30
C ASP A 81 8.34 -12.71 -14.60
N LEU A 82 8.68 -13.16 -13.37
CA LEU A 82 9.86 -12.68 -12.67
C LEU A 82 11.16 -12.94 -13.44
N ILE A 83 11.30 -14.13 -14.02
CA ILE A 83 12.46 -14.50 -14.86
C ILE A 83 12.54 -13.59 -16.10
N ALA A 84 11.41 -13.28 -16.74
CA ALA A 84 11.37 -12.37 -17.88
C ALA A 84 11.77 -10.95 -17.50
N ILE A 85 11.18 -10.43 -16.40
CA ILE A 85 11.46 -9.09 -15.86
C ILE A 85 12.96 -8.94 -15.52
N ALA A 86 13.57 -9.95 -14.90
CA ALA A 86 15.00 -9.96 -14.61
C ALA A 86 15.87 -9.79 -15.86
N ARG A 87 15.35 -10.17 -17.05
CA ARG A 87 16.04 -10.08 -18.34
C ARG A 87 15.70 -8.83 -19.15
N TYR A 88 14.63 -8.09 -18.81
CA TYR A 88 14.28 -6.85 -19.51
C TYR A 88 15.44 -5.87 -19.51
N ARG A 89 15.65 -5.17 -20.62
CA ARG A 89 16.68 -4.16 -20.75
C ARG A 89 16.42 -2.95 -19.84
N VAL A 90 15.15 -2.52 -19.78
CA VAL A 90 14.68 -1.48 -18.87
C VAL A 90 13.81 -2.14 -17.81
N LYS A 91 14.16 -1.94 -16.55
CA LYS A 91 13.45 -2.59 -15.44
C LYS A 91 12.23 -1.77 -15.03
N PRO A 92 11.13 -2.42 -14.57
CA PRO A 92 10.04 -1.69 -13.94
C PRO A 92 10.49 -1.04 -12.62
N ASP A 93 9.93 0.11 -12.30
CA ASP A 93 10.09 0.70 -10.97
C ASP A 93 9.35 -0.11 -9.90
N LEU A 94 8.22 -0.71 -10.28
CA LEU A 94 7.32 -1.46 -9.38
C LEU A 94 6.89 -2.79 -10.00
N VAL A 95 6.79 -3.82 -9.16
CA VAL A 95 6.11 -5.07 -9.46
C VAL A 95 4.92 -5.22 -8.52
N LEU A 96 3.72 -5.41 -9.07
CA LEU A 96 2.53 -5.78 -8.31
C LEU A 96 2.45 -7.30 -8.24
N ILE A 97 2.36 -7.80 -7.01
CA ILE A 97 2.25 -9.23 -6.71
C ILE A 97 0.79 -9.52 -6.34
N PRO A 98 0.01 -10.16 -7.24
CA PRO A 98 -1.38 -10.51 -6.96
C PRO A 98 -1.48 -11.68 -6.00
N MET A 99 -2.67 -11.86 -5.39
CA MET A 99 -2.96 -12.97 -4.47
C MET A 99 -1.94 -13.10 -3.34
N ALA A 100 -1.42 -11.99 -2.82
CA ALA A 100 -0.46 -12.02 -1.74
C ALA A 100 -1.11 -12.50 -0.44
N GLU A 101 -0.62 -13.62 0.11
CA GLU A 101 -1.14 -14.25 1.32
C GLU A 101 -0.13 -14.36 2.46
N SER A 102 1.14 -14.07 2.16
CA SER A 102 2.20 -14.14 3.16
C SER A 102 3.38 -13.22 2.82
N PRO A 103 4.25 -12.88 3.81
CA PRO A 103 5.53 -12.23 3.55
C PRO A 103 6.41 -12.98 2.55
N ARG A 104 6.22 -14.30 2.47
CA ARG A 104 6.98 -15.19 1.59
C ARG A 104 6.82 -14.84 0.12
N ASP A 105 5.66 -14.32 -0.29
CA ASP A 105 5.40 -13.93 -1.68
C ASP A 105 6.32 -12.79 -2.10
N ILE A 106 6.51 -11.82 -1.20
CA ILE A 106 7.43 -10.70 -1.42
C ILE A 106 8.89 -11.16 -1.40
N GLU A 107 9.25 -12.06 -0.49
CA GLU A 107 10.60 -12.63 -0.41
C GLU A 107 10.96 -13.43 -1.68
N ILE A 108 10.03 -14.22 -2.23
CA ILE A 108 10.23 -14.96 -3.49
C ILE A 108 10.47 -13.99 -4.64
N ALA A 109 9.63 -12.96 -4.78
CA ALA A 109 9.80 -11.96 -5.83
C ALA A 109 11.12 -11.19 -5.69
N ALA A 110 11.46 -10.76 -4.47
CA ALA A 110 12.70 -10.06 -4.18
C ALA A 110 13.93 -10.93 -4.46
N GLY A 111 13.89 -12.20 -4.10
CA GLY A 111 14.96 -13.17 -4.35
C GLY A 111 15.13 -13.47 -5.84
N ALA A 112 14.02 -13.68 -6.57
CA ALA A 112 14.03 -13.97 -7.99
C ALA A 112 14.56 -12.81 -8.85
N LEU A 113 14.25 -11.57 -8.48
CA LEU A 113 14.74 -10.37 -9.15
C LEU A 113 16.17 -9.99 -8.71
N GLY A 114 16.54 -10.28 -7.47
CA GLY A 114 17.89 -10.19 -6.92
C GLY A 114 18.69 -8.97 -7.37
N ALA A 115 19.93 -9.23 -7.81
CA ALA A 115 20.85 -8.21 -8.28
C ALA A 115 20.52 -7.65 -9.69
N ASP A 116 19.68 -8.35 -10.46
CA ASP A 116 19.28 -7.88 -11.80
C ASP A 116 18.33 -6.69 -11.74
N CYS A 117 17.56 -6.54 -10.63
CA CYS A 117 16.60 -5.47 -10.43
C CYS A 117 16.70 -4.89 -9.02
N PRO A 118 17.84 -4.28 -8.62
CA PRO A 118 18.09 -3.86 -7.24
C PRO A 118 17.17 -2.72 -6.77
N GLU A 119 16.72 -1.87 -7.71
CA GLU A 119 15.90 -0.69 -7.41
C GLU A 119 14.38 -0.96 -7.58
N THR A 120 14.00 -2.12 -8.13
CA THR A 120 12.58 -2.46 -8.31
C THR A 120 11.92 -2.72 -6.96
N GLU A 121 10.82 -2.05 -6.70
CA GLU A 121 10.04 -2.13 -5.47
C GLU A 121 8.74 -2.94 -5.69
N PHE A 122 8.03 -3.28 -4.62
CA PHE A 122 6.84 -4.14 -4.68
C PHE A 122 5.59 -3.45 -4.16
N LEU A 123 4.45 -3.78 -4.76
CA LEU A 123 3.13 -3.60 -4.20
C LEU A 123 2.48 -4.98 -4.04
N ALA A 124 1.97 -5.30 -2.87
CA ALA A 124 1.27 -6.55 -2.62
C ALA A 124 -0.25 -6.36 -2.78
N VAL A 125 -0.87 -7.10 -3.70
CA VAL A 125 -2.33 -7.07 -3.86
C VAL A 125 -2.94 -8.09 -2.90
N VAL A 126 -3.69 -7.56 -1.92
CA VAL A 126 -4.38 -8.34 -0.87
C VAL A 126 -5.84 -8.48 -1.28
N GLU A 127 -6.21 -9.66 -1.74
CA GLU A 127 -7.47 -9.93 -2.44
C GLU A 127 -8.06 -11.31 -2.15
N THR A 128 -7.53 -11.99 -1.13
CA THR A 128 -8.08 -13.24 -0.61
C THR A 128 -8.42 -13.08 0.88
N PRO A 129 -9.34 -13.91 1.42
CA PRO A 129 -9.61 -13.91 2.86
C PRO A 129 -8.34 -14.11 3.70
N LEU A 130 -7.48 -15.04 3.29
CA LEU A 130 -6.22 -15.32 3.98
C LEU A 130 -5.26 -14.14 3.90
N GLY A 131 -5.15 -13.49 2.73
CA GLY A 131 -4.35 -12.27 2.54
C GLY A 131 -4.81 -11.13 3.43
N ILE A 132 -6.13 -10.93 3.58
CA ILE A 132 -6.71 -9.93 4.49
C ILE A 132 -6.33 -10.22 5.96
N GLU A 133 -6.41 -11.47 6.39
CA GLU A 133 -5.99 -11.85 7.75
C GLU A 133 -4.50 -11.63 7.97
N HIS A 134 -3.66 -11.95 6.99
CA HIS A 134 -2.22 -11.81 7.06
C HIS A 134 -1.69 -10.42 6.64
N ALA A 135 -2.57 -9.47 6.30
CA ALA A 135 -2.16 -8.15 5.83
C ALA A 135 -1.11 -7.44 6.72
N PRO A 136 -1.15 -7.53 8.07
CA PRO A 136 -0.11 -6.94 8.91
C PRO A 136 1.28 -7.56 8.67
N ALA A 137 1.34 -8.89 8.53
CA ALA A 137 2.60 -9.59 8.28
C ALA A 137 3.13 -9.29 6.87
N ILE A 138 2.25 -9.28 5.86
CA ILE A 138 2.59 -8.91 4.49
C ILE A 138 3.14 -7.48 4.44
N ALA A 139 2.47 -6.52 5.11
CA ALA A 139 2.91 -5.13 5.16
C ALA A 139 4.32 -4.96 5.74
N ALA A 140 4.75 -5.87 6.62
CA ALA A 140 6.07 -5.88 7.24
C ALA A 140 7.13 -6.69 6.47
N ALA A 141 6.84 -7.16 5.26
CA ALA A 141 7.68 -8.13 4.51
C ALA A 141 9.03 -7.59 4.01
N GLY A 142 9.43 -6.39 4.38
CA GLY A 142 10.77 -5.88 4.09
C GLY A 142 10.81 -4.54 3.35
N HIS A 143 12.02 -4.00 3.22
CA HIS A 143 12.30 -2.62 2.80
C HIS A 143 11.95 -2.31 1.32
N ARG A 144 11.74 -3.33 0.48
CA ARG A 144 11.34 -3.15 -0.94
C ARG A 144 9.82 -3.11 -1.12
N LEU A 145 9.03 -3.48 -0.11
CA LEU A 145 7.58 -3.33 -0.16
C LEU A 145 7.20 -1.87 0.07
N ARG A 146 6.43 -1.30 -0.84
CA ARG A 146 6.01 0.11 -0.81
C ARG A 146 4.56 0.30 -0.43
N GLY A 147 3.74 -0.71 -0.59
CA GLY A 147 2.34 -0.62 -0.24
C GLY A 147 1.56 -1.90 -0.37
N LEU A 148 0.37 -1.86 0.21
CA LEU A 148 -0.68 -2.84 0.00
C LEU A 148 -1.72 -2.27 -0.96
N VAL A 149 -2.22 -3.10 -1.83
CA VAL A 149 -3.31 -2.78 -2.76
C VAL A 149 -4.50 -3.67 -2.40
N PHE A 150 -5.69 -3.10 -2.27
CA PHE A 150 -6.89 -3.89 -2.05
C PHE A 150 -7.45 -4.38 -3.40
N GLY A 151 -7.60 -5.70 -3.57
CA GLY A 151 -8.23 -6.32 -4.74
C GLY A 151 -9.68 -6.69 -4.46
N SER A 152 -10.62 -5.81 -4.80
CA SER A 152 -12.02 -5.96 -4.40
C SER A 152 -12.79 -7.05 -5.14
N ALA A 153 -12.46 -7.30 -6.42
CA ALA A 153 -13.19 -8.27 -7.24
C ALA A 153 -12.96 -9.70 -6.74
N ASP A 154 -11.70 -10.11 -6.63
CA ASP A 154 -11.34 -11.45 -6.19
C ASP A 154 -11.74 -11.71 -4.75
N TYR A 155 -11.55 -10.72 -3.87
CA TYR A 155 -12.02 -10.81 -2.49
C TYR A 155 -13.54 -11.00 -2.43
N THR A 156 -14.30 -10.21 -3.18
CA THR A 156 -15.77 -10.33 -3.25
C THR A 156 -16.20 -11.71 -3.69
N PHE A 157 -15.56 -12.23 -4.74
CA PHE A 157 -15.83 -13.57 -5.24
C PHE A 157 -15.50 -14.65 -4.18
N ALA A 158 -14.33 -14.54 -3.55
CA ALA A 158 -13.86 -15.52 -2.56
C ALA A 158 -14.77 -15.61 -1.32
N VAL A 159 -15.34 -14.48 -0.86
CA VAL A 159 -16.23 -14.46 0.33
C VAL A 159 -17.71 -14.53 -0.03
N GLY A 160 -18.09 -14.54 -1.32
CA GLY A 160 -19.48 -14.53 -1.75
C GLY A 160 -20.25 -13.26 -1.40
N ALA A 161 -19.55 -12.12 -1.26
CA ALA A 161 -20.16 -10.84 -0.91
C ALA A 161 -20.66 -10.09 -2.16
N ARG A 162 -21.31 -8.93 -1.94
CA ARG A 162 -21.61 -7.97 -2.99
C ARG A 162 -20.43 -7.01 -3.14
N LEU A 163 -20.17 -6.59 -4.38
CA LEU A 163 -19.20 -5.53 -4.67
C LEU A 163 -19.81 -4.17 -4.28
N SER A 164 -19.86 -3.89 -2.98
CA SER A 164 -20.36 -2.62 -2.43
C SER A 164 -19.40 -2.11 -1.35
N TRP A 165 -19.46 -0.81 -1.08
CA TRP A 165 -18.62 -0.20 -0.06
C TRP A 165 -18.82 -0.86 1.31
N GLU A 166 -20.07 -1.01 1.73
CA GLU A 166 -20.47 -1.51 3.06
C GLU A 166 -20.02 -2.96 3.27
N ALA A 167 -20.21 -3.81 2.25
CA ALA A 167 -19.82 -5.22 2.34
C ALA A 167 -18.30 -5.41 2.44
N LEU A 168 -17.52 -4.50 1.90
CA LEU A 168 -16.08 -4.57 1.84
C LEU A 168 -15.35 -3.66 2.83
N ALA A 169 -16.09 -2.90 3.66
CA ALA A 169 -15.52 -1.92 4.58
C ALA A 169 -14.54 -2.55 5.58
N HIS A 170 -14.84 -3.75 6.08
CA HIS A 170 -13.93 -4.46 7.00
C HIS A 170 -12.58 -4.78 6.35
N ALA A 171 -12.59 -5.36 5.14
CA ALA A 171 -11.37 -5.70 4.41
C ALA A 171 -10.54 -4.45 4.07
N ARG A 172 -11.21 -3.37 3.60
CA ARG A 172 -10.56 -2.08 3.36
C ARG A 172 -9.89 -1.51 4.63
N ALA A 173 -10.62 -1.51 5.75
CA ALA A 173 -10.08 -1.04 7.03
C ALA A 173 -8.87 -1.86 7.48
N ARG A 174 -8.91 -3.19 7.28
CA ARG A 174 -7.81 -4.09 7.61
C ARG A 174 -6.57 -3.78 6.78
N VAL A 175 -6.71 -3.58 5.45
CA VAL A 175 -5.61 -3.21 4.56
C VAL A 175 -4.99 -1.87 4.96
N VAL A 176 -5.80 -0.83 5.16
CA VAL A 176 -5.31 0.49 5.58
C VAL A 176 -4.57 0.42 6.90
N ASN A 177 -5.19 -0.20 7.93
CA ASN A 177 -4.57 -0.32 9.25
C ASN A 177 -3.22 -1.05 9.19
N SER A 178 -3.13 -2.13 8.40
CA SER A 178 -1.91 -2.91 8.23
C SER A 178 -0.82 -2.12 7.53
N ALA A 179 -1.15 -1.45 6.42
CA ALA A 179 -0.22 -0.64 5.66
C ALA A 179 0.32 0.53 6.51
N ARG A 180 -0.58 1.28 7.17
CA ARG A 180 -0.20 2.42 8.00
C ARG A 180 0.62 2.02 9.22
N GLY A 181 0.28 0.88 9.85
CA GLY A 181 1.05 0.31 10.97
C GLY A 181 2.48 -0.07 10.59
N ALA A 182 2.71 -0.47 9.34
CA ALA A 182 4.03 -0.79 8.80
C ALA A 182 4.74 0.40 8.13
N GLY A 183 4.09 1.57 8.03
CA GLY A 183 4.65 2.75 7.38
C GLY A 183 4.72 2.65 5.84
N VAL A 184 3.85 1.83 5.23
CA VAL A 184 3.75 1.68 3.76
C VAL A 184 2.43 2.25 3.25
N GLU A 185 2.32 2.42 1.92
CA GLU A 185 1.13 2.98 1.29
C GLU A 185 -0.04 1.99 1.25
N ALA A 186 -1.27 2.52 1.23
CA ALA A 186 -2.48 1.75 0.99
C ALA A 186 -3.19 2.28 -0.25
N MET A 187 -3.41 1.44 -1.26
CA MET A 187 -4.10 1.79 -2.49
C MET A 187 -5.41 1.03 -2.58
N ASP A 188 -6.51 1.75 -2.85
CA ASP A 188 -7.83 1.13 -2.98
C ASP A 188 -8.03 0.50 -4.36
N ALA A 189 -8.96 -0.44 -4.41
CA ALA A 189 -9.38 -1.19 -5.58
C ALA A 189 -9.89 -0.29 -6.73
N PRO A 190 -9.97 -0.80 -7.97
CA PRO A 190 -10.59 -0.07 -9.06
C PRO A 190 -12.10 0.13 -8.84
N PHE A 191 -12.63 1.20 -9.45
CA PHE A 191 -14.06 1.39 -9.64
C PHE A 191 -14.42 0.96 -11.07
N PHE A 192 -15.24 -0.09 -11.18
CA PHE A 192 -15.44 -0.78 -12.46
C PHE A 192 -16.44 -0.08 -13.39
N GLU A 193 -17.35 0.74 -12.86
CA GLU A 193 -18.35 1.47 -13.64
C GLU A 193 -17.72 2.68 -14.35
N VAL A 194 -17.04 2.43 -15.47
CA VAL A 194 -16.19 3.41 -16.17
C VAL A 194 -16.90 4.72 -16.52
N THR A 195 -18.22 4.67 -16.75
CA THR A 195 -19.04 5.84 -17.14
C THR A 195 -19.65 6.57 -15.95
N ASP A 196 -19.75 5.96 -14.78
CA ASP A 196 -20.31 6.57 -13.57
C ASP A 196 -19.23 7.34 -12.78
N LEU A 197 -18.93 8.55 -13.25
CA LEU A 197 -17.97 9.42 -12.55
C LEU A 197 -18.51 9.94 -11.20
N ALA A 198 -19.83 10.00 -11.03
CA ALA A 198 -20.41 10.39 -9.74
C ALA A 198 -20.24 9.30 -8.69
N GLY A 199 -20.44 8.04 -9.07
CA GLY A 199 -20.13 6.87 -8.23
C GLY A 199 -18.66 6.79 -7.89
N LEU A 200 -17.78 6.97 -8.87
CA LEU A 200 -16.33 7.02 -8.64
C LEU A 200 -15.97 8.13 -7.63
N ARG A 201 -16.52 9.34 -7.75
CA ARG A 201 -16.25 10.44 -6.82
C ARG A 201 -16.65 10.09 -5.39
N ARG A 202 -17.83 9.48 -5.21
CA ARG A 202 -18.29 9.04 -3.89
C ARG A 202 -17.37 7.98 -3.30
N GLU A 203 -17.04 6.93 -4.07
CA GLU A 203 -16.20 5.84 -3.57
C GLU A 203 -14.76 6.29 -3.31
N ALA A 204 -14.18 7.10 -4.19
CA ALA A 204 -12.83 7.66 -3.98
C ALA A 204 -12.77 8.57 -2.74
N GLY A 205 -13.81 9.37 -2.49
CA GLY A 205 -13.93 10.16 -1.28
C GLY A 205 -13.96 9.31 -0.01
N LEU A 206 -14.79 8.26 0.00
CA LEU A 206 -14.84 7.30 1.10
C LEU A 206 -13.48 6.60 1.31
N ALA A 207 -12.80 6.20 0.23
CA ALA A 207 -11.49 5.57 0.31
C ALA A 207 -10.44 6.52 0.92
N ARG A 208 -10.41 7.79 0.49
CA ARG A 208 -9.55 8.81 1.11
C ARG A 208 -9.85 8.97 2.59
N ASP A 209 -11.11 9.08 2.98
CA ASP A 209 -11.54 9.27 4.37
C ASP A 209 -11.22 8.04 5.24
N PHE A 210 -11.16 6.86 4.65
CA PHE A 210 -10.67 5.63 5.29
C PHE A 210 -9.16 5.60 5.48
N GLY A 211 -8.40 6.45 4.77
CA GLY A 211 -6.94 6.54 4.89
C GLY A 211 -6.17 5.86 3.76
N PHE A 212 -6.82 5.51 2.65
CA PHE A 212 -6.09 5.12 1.44
C PHE A 212 -5.32 6.30 0.86
N SER A 213 -4.17 6.01 0.25
CA SER A 213 -3.31 6.99 -0.41
C SER A 213 -3.76 7.30 -1.84
N GLY A 214 -4.45 6.35 -2.46
CA GLY A 214 -4.82 6.42 -3.85
C GLY A 214 -5.73 5.28 -4.26
N LYS A 215 -6.01 5.20 -5.57
CA LYS A 215 -6.95 4.25 -6.14
C LYS A 215 -6.49 3.76 -7.52
N ILE A 216 -6.79 2.50 -7.85
CA ILE A 216 -6.56 1.97 -9.19
C ILE A 216 -7.58 2.54 -10.16
N ALA A 217 -7.12 2.94 -11.35
CA ALA A 217 -7.93 3.31 -12.51
C ALA A 217 -7.86 2.21 -13.57
N VAL A 218 -9.01 1.82 -14.11
CA VAL A 218 -9.13 0.89 -15.24
C VAL A 218 -9.34 1.63 -16.56
N HIS A 219 -9.51 2.94 -16.51
CA HIS A 219 -9.67 3.77 -17.69
C HIS A 219 -9.11 5.19 -17.48
N PRO A 220 -8.41 5.79 -18.46
CA PRO A 220 -7.80 7.12 -18.32
C PRO A 220 -8.74 8.24 -17.88
N ARG A 221 -10.03 8.19 -18.26
CA ARG A 221 -11.03 9.20 -17.85
C ARG A 221 -11.27 9.30 -16.34
N GLN A 222 -10.87 8.27 -15.59
CA GLN A 222 -11.01 8.25 -14.13
C GLN A 222 -9.90 9.04 -13.43
N LEU A 223 -8.75 9.22 -14.08
CA LEU A 223 -7.53 9.73 -13.46
C LEU A 223 -7.65 11.14 -12.91
N ALA A 224 -8.25 12.06 -13.68
CA ALA A 224 -8.36 13.44 -13.22
C ALA A 224 -9.13 13.53 -11.89
N LEU A 225 -10.24 12.79 -11.79
CA LEU A 225 -11.06 12.74 -10.59
C LEU A 225 -10.32 12.05 -9.41
N ILE A 226 -9.64 10.93 -9.67
CA ILE A 226 -8.86 10.23 -8.66
C ILE A 226 -7.74 11.15 -8.15
N ASN A 227 -6.96 11.76 -9.04
CA ASN A 227 -5.87 12.66 -8.66
C ASN A 227 -6.38 13.86 -7.87
N GLU A 228 -7.53 14.48 -8.27
CA GLU A 228 -8.19 15.54 -7.53
C GLU A 228 -8.57 15.08 -6.11
N THR A 229 -9.24 13.92 -6.01
CA THR A 229 -9.76 13.43 -4.72
C THR A 229 -8.64 13.11 -3.72
N PHE A 230 -7.53 12.55 -4.17
CA PHE A 230 -6.41 12.17 -3.32
C PHE A 230 -5.31 13.25 -3.21
N SER A 231 -5.54 14.43 -3.75
CA SER A 231 -4.69 15.61 -3.51
C SER A 231 -5.32 16.47 -2.42
N PRO A 232 -4.52 17.06 -1.52
CA PRO A 232 -5.03 18.07 -0.62
C PRO A 232 -5.41 19.33 -1.42
N ASP A 233 -6.49 19.98 -1.04
CA ASP A 233 -6.79 21.31 -1.51
C ASP A 233 -5.91 22.36 -0.81
N GLU A 234 -5.88 23.59 -1.31
CA GLU A 234 -5.04 24.66 -0.75
C GLU A 234 -5.49 25.04 0.66
N GLU A 235 -6.78 24.97 0.97
CA GLU A 235 -7.31 25.28 2.30
C GLU A 235 -6.76 24.31 3.36
N LEU A 236 -6.71 23.00 3.03
CA LEU A 236 -6.15 21.97 3.89
C LEU A 236 -4.63 22.18 4.09
N LEU A 237 -3.90 22.53 3.02
CA LEU A 237 -2.47 22.83 3.12
C LEU A 237 -2.21 24.08 3.95
N GLU A 238 -2.96 25.16 3.77
CA GLU A 238 -2.84 26.36 4.57
C GLU A 238 -3.17 26.10 6.04
N ARG A 239 -4.22 25.32 6.32
CA ARG A 239 -4.51 24.90 7.68
C ARG A 239 -3.37 24.09 8.29
N ALA A 240 -2.80 23.16 7.53
CA ALA A 240 -1.64 22.38 7.98
C ALA A 240 -0.45 23.27 8.30
N ARG A 241 -0.16 24.30 7.48
CA ARG A 241 0.89 25.29 7.78
C ARG A 241 0.62 26.06 9.08
N ARG A 242 -0.64 26.51 9.31
CA ARG A 242 -1.02 27.16 10.58
C ARG A 242 -0.86 26.23 11.79
N VAL A 243 -1.25 24.97 11.68
CA VAL A 243 -1.08 23.97 12.75
C VAL A 243 0.40 23.78 13.09
N VAL A 244 1.26 23.63 12.08
CA VAL A 244 2.71 23.46 12.28
C VAL A 244 3.32 24.71 12.91
N ALA A 245 2.97 25.92 12.44
CA ALA A 245 3.46 27.18 13.02
C ALA A 245 3.08 27.30 14.50
N ALA A 246 1.80 27.08 14.84
CA ALA A 246 1.34 27.11 16.23
C ALA A 246 2.05 26.05 17.10
N GLY A 247 2.35 24.88 16.55
CA GLY A 247 3.10 23.85 17.24
C GLY A 247 4.54 24.27 17.56
N LEU A 248 5.20 24.97 16.66
CA LEU A 248 6.56 25.48 16.88
C LEU A 248 6.56 26.57 17.96
N GLU A 249 5.60 27.47 17.92
CA GLU A 249 5.46 28.56 18.91
C GLU A 249 5.19 28.07 20.35
N THR A 250 4.40 26.99 20.45
CA THR A 250 3.99 26.46 21.78
C THR A 250 4.87 25.30 22.26
N GLY A 251 5.99 25.04 21.61
CA GLY A 251 6.84 23.88 21.92
C GLY A 251 6.11 22.54 21.74
N ARG A 252 5.18 22.49 20.78
CA ARG A 252 4.30 21.33 20.48
C ARG A 252 3.33 20.96 21.62
N SER A 253 3.05 21.89 22.50
CA SER A 253 2.00 21.73 23.50
C SER A 253 0.62 21.82 22.87
N VAL A 254 -0.40 21.33 23.58
CA VAL A 254 -1.80 21.46 23.13
C VAL A 254 -2.17 22.93 23.00
N THR A 255 -2.73 23.33 21.88
CA THR A 255 -3.18 24.69 21.58
C THR A 255 -4.46 24.67 20.74
N VAL A 256 -4.98 25.84 20.37
CA VAL A 256 -6.18 25.98 19.55
C VAL A 256 -5.80 26.66 18.23
N VAL A 257 -6.16 26.02 17.11
CA VAL A 257 -6.01 26.55 15.75
C VAL A 257 -7.37 26.50 15.06
N ASP A 258 -7.83 27.62 14.51
CA ASP A 258 -9.14 27.74 13.84
C ASP A 258 -10.31 27.23 14.71
N GLY A 259 -10.27 27.45 16.03
CA GLY A 259 -11.29 26.98 16.97
C GLY A 259 -11.23 25.48 17.32
N VAL A 260 -10.24 24.75 16.83
CA VAL A 260 -10.05 23.32 17.10
C VAL A 260 -8.84 23.10 18.00
N MET A 261 -9.00 22.29 19.04
CA MET A 261 -7.89 21.85 19.87
C MET A 261 -6.95 20.93 19.09
N VAL A 262 -5.67 21.29 18.99
CA VAL A 262 -4.63 20.56 18.27
C VAL A 262 -3.48 20.22 19.23
N GLY A 263 -2.92 19.04 19.08
CA GLY A 263 -1.76 18.55 19.84
C GLY A 263 -0.85 17.74 18.94
N MET A 264 0.09 16.97 19.52
CA MET A 264 1.12 16.22 18.79
C MET A 264 0.62 15.45 17.56
N PRO A 265 -0.49 14.67 17.62
CA PRO A 265 -0.95 13.93 16.43
C PRO A 265 -1.31 14.85 15.26
N PHE A 266 -1.90 16.01 15.53
CA PHE A 266 -2.25 17.00 14.51
C PHE A 266 -1.00 17.68 13.94
N PHE A 267 -0.01 17.99 14.76
CA PHE A 267 1.25 18.59 14.31
C PHE A 267 1.99 17.63 13.38
N GLU A 268 2.14 16.36 13.77
CA GLU A 268 2.81 15.35 12.95
C GLU A 268 2.07 15.08 11.64
N ALA A 269 0.73 14.97 11.66
CA ALA A 269 -0.07 14.78 10.47
C ALA A 269 0.05 15.96 9.51
N SER A 270 -0.01 17.22 10.04
CA SER A 270 0.13 18.43 9.24
C SER A 270 1.54 18.56 8.66
N GLN A 271 2.57 18.22 9.41
CA GLN A 271 3.94 18.23 8.93
C GLN A 271 4.14 17.24 7.78
N ARG A 272 3.64 16.01 7.91
CA ARG A 272 3.68 15.01 6.84
C ARG A 272 2.95 15.48 5.60
N LEU A 273 1.76 16.08 5.75
CA LEU A 273 0.98 16.61 4.64
C LEU A 273 1.77 17.68 3.85
N ILE A 274 2.38 18.62 4.56
CA ILE A 274 3.23 19.65 3.92
C ILE A 274 4.43 19.02 3.23
N GLU A 275 5.11 18.08 3.89
CA GLU A 275 6.28 17.39 3.31
C GLU A 275 5.94 16.63 2.03
N GLN A 276 4.74 16.09 1.91
CA GLN A 276 4.29 15.33 0.75
C GLN A 276 3.83 16.20 -0.43
N PHE A 277 3.22 17.35 -0.15
CA PHE A 277 2.48 18.10 -1.16
C PHE A 277 2.96 19.54 -1.37
N ASP A 278 3.89 20.07 -0.57
CA ASP A 278 4.35 21.44 -0.74
C ASP A 278 5.27 21.56 -1.99
N PRO A 279 4.81 22.26 -3.06
CA PRO A 279 5.59 22.43 -4.27
C PRO A 279 6.87 23.28 -4.07
N ALA A 280 6.96 24.04 -2.96
CA ALA A 280 8.11 24.88 -2.65
C ALA A 280 9.29 24.12 -2.04
N ARG A 281 9.13 22.84 -1.70
CA ARG A 281 10.25 22.01 -1.23
C ARG A 281 10.88 21.22 -2.37
N PRO A 282 12.17 21.46 -2.67
CA PRO A 282 12.95 20.53 -3.49
C PRO A 282 13.05 19.18 -2.76
N ASP A 283 12.98 18.09 -3.51
CA ASP A 283 13.05 16.68 -3.07
C ASP A 283 13.94 16.46 -1.83
N VAL A 284 13.36 16.51 -0.64
CA VAL A 284 14.02 16.04 0.59
C VAL A 284 13.58 14.59 0.79
N PRO A 285 14.51 13.63 0.81
CA PRO A 285 14.16 12.24 1.06
C PRO A 285 13.52 12.11 2.45
N PRO A 286 12.46 11.28 2.60
CA PRO A 286 11.90 10.99 3.90
C PRO A 286 12.99 10.44 4.80
N GLN A 287 13.06 10.93 6.03
CA GLN A 287 13.93 10.32 7.04
C GLN A 287 13.48 8.88 7.25
N PRO A 288 14.40 7.92 7.37
CA PRO A 288 14.04 6.54 7.64
C PRO A 288 13.20 6.50 8.92
N HIS A 289 12.05 5.85 8.85
CA HIS A 289 11.22 5.56 10.01
C HIS A 289 12.09 4.81 11.02
N VAL A 290 12.41 5.48 12.12
CA VAL A 290 13.04 4.80 13.27
C VAL A 290 11.91 3.99 13.90
N PRO A 291 11.93 2.65 13.79
CA PRO A 291 10.93 1.85 14.48
C PRO A 291 11.07 2.17 15.97
N SER A 292 9.95 2.47 16.62
CA SER A 292 9.86 2.58 18.06
C SER A 292 10.54 1.32 18.63
N GLN A 293 11.60 1.52 19.41
CA GLN A 293 12.34 0.41 20.01
C GLN A 293 11.34 -0.50 20.73
N PRO A 294 11.39 -1.82 20.51
CA PRO A 294 10.59 -2.74 21.30
C PRO A 294 10.89 -2.47 22.78
N GLY A 295 9.84 -2.25 23.56
CA GLY A 295 9.96 -1.93 24.96
C GLY A 295 10.94 -2.87 25.66
N VAL A 296 11.86 -2.27 26.39
CA VAL A 296 12.79 -3.00 27.25
C VAL A 296 11.97 -3.99 28.08
N PRO A 297 12.26 -5.31 28.02
CA PRO A 297 11.53 -6.27 28.83
C PRO A 297 11.68 -5.87 30.30
N SER A 298 10.57 -5.68 30.97
CA SER A 298 10.51 -5.44 32.41
C SER A 298 11.27 -6.56 33.13
N GLN A 299 12.30 -6.19 33.87
CA GLN A 299 13.05 -7.12 34.71
C GLN A 299 12.08 -7.89 35.62
N PRO A 300 12.24 -9.19 35.80
CA PRO A 300 11.42 -9.96 36.72
C PRO A 300 11.62 -9.41 38.15
N ARG A 301 10.52 -9.02 38.79
CA ARG A 301 10.54 -8.64 40.22
C ARG A 301 11.07 -9.81 41.01
N GLY A 302 12.13 -9.54 41.80
CA GLY A 302 12.78 -10.49 42.67
C GLY A 302 11.75 -11.23 43.53
N SER A 303 11.86 -12.55 43.53
CA SER A 303 11.15 -13.44 44.41
C SER A 303 11.55 -13.19 45.88
N HIS A 304 10.69 -12.59 46.69
CA HIS A 304 10.78 -12.70 48.12
C HIS A 304 10.45 -14.13 48.54
N HIS A 305 11.41 -14.84 49.02
CA HIS A 305 11.23 -16.05 49.83
C HIS A 305 10.79 -15.64 51.23
N PRO A 306 9.74 -16.21 51.79
CA PRO A 306 9.62 -16.39 53.25
C PRO A 306 10.07 -17.79 53.59
N GLN A 307 11.02 -17.85 54.55
CA GLN A 307 11.45 -19.07 55.22
C GLN A 307 10.37 -19.55 56.18
N GLY A 308 10.21 -20.88 56.24
CA GLY A 308 10.03 -21.71 57.43
C GLY A 308 8.63 -21.74 58.06
N ASP A 309 7.94 -22.86 58.00
CA ASP A 309 7.80 -23.82 59.10
C ASP A 309 6.90 -24.97 58.67
N SER A 310 7.39 -26.18 58.94
CA SER A 310 6.68 -27.46 58.89
C SER A 310 6.18 -27.78 60.29
N PRO A 311 5.49 -28.91 60.53
CA PRO A 311 4.32 -29.54 59.89
C PRO A 311 3.25 -29.81 60.93
N THR A 312 2.01 -30.17 60.55
CA THR A 312 1.18 -31.15 61.30
C THR A 312 -0.09 -31.51 60.55
N ASP A 313 -0.27 -32.80 60.43
CA ASP A 313 -1.51 -33.62 60.53
C ASP A 313 -2.56 -33.61 59.45
N ILE A 314 -2.57 -34.78 58.80
CA ILE A 314 -3.71 -35.41 58.10
C ILE A 314 -4.79 -35.80 59.13
N PRO A 315 -6.05 -35.74 58.78
CA PRO A 315 -6.80 -36.98 58.73
C PRO A 315 -7.65 -37.20 57.47
N THR A 316 -7.51 -38.38 56.94
CA THR A 316 -8.47 -39.14 56.14
C THR A 316 -9.87 -39.11 56.69
N MET A 317 -10.90 -38.90 55.81
CA MET A 317 -12.16 -39.64 55.95
C MET A 317 -12.84 -39.84 54.59
N THR A 318 -13.08 -41.06 54.33
CA THR A 318 -13.87 -41.84 53.46
C THR A 318 -15.32 -41.37 53.26
N GLU A 319 -15.85 -41.64 52.05
CA GLU A 319 -17.19 -42.14 51.64
C GLU A 319 -18.44 -41.45 52.15
N LYS A 320 -19.18 -40.90 51.22
CA LYS A 320 -20.45 -41.52 50.70
C LYS A 320 -20.83 -40.91 49.39
#